data_8f2e549b96e592547da87e5d536d133e
#
_entry.id   8f2e549b96e592547da87e5d536d133e
#
_cell.length_a   1.000
_cell.length_b   1.000
_cell.length_c   1.000
_cell.angle_alpha   90.00
_cell.angle_beta   90.00
_cell.angle_gamma   90.00
#
_symmetry.space_group_name_H-M   'P 1'
#
loop_
_entity.id
_entity.type
_entity.pdbx_description
1 polymer ?
#
loop_
_entity_poly.entity_id
_entity_poly.type
_entity_poly.pdbx_seq_one_letter_code
_entity_poly.pdbx_strand_id
1 'polypeptide(L)'
;ILPLALRFVDSNLRYSAKVMLSQFIETIHEEMDYTNESKNLKEIKNDMAENNKVIIPNVFDDFSSKNVLTMEYLPGIKVTNVDALDEKNIDREQLVIDVHQIFFTMLLKHSIFHADPHPGNISVTDDGKLILYDFGMVGRINNKTRINLIRLYLALVEKNPPRVVSAMDDLKMLTPEYNRSVIEKGIELSIRSMHGDKPDEMEVQSLMELANKTMSKFPFILPKNLALYLRMASII
;
A
#
# COMPACT_ATOMS: atom_id res chain seq x y z
N ILE A 1 -30.13 15.33 -1.14
CA ILE A 1 -30.39 14.76 0.20
C ILE A 1 -29.24 15.05 1.16
N LEU A 2 -27.97 14.76 0.78
CA LEU A 2 -26.80 14.96 1.63
C LEU A 2 -26.58 16.42 2.12
N PRO A 3 -26.74 17.47 1.29
CA PRO A 3 -26.58 18.85 1.75
C PRO A 3 -27.61 19.30 2.79
N LEU A 4 -28.80 18.68 2.81
CA LEU A 4 -29.83 18.95 3.82
C LEU A 4 -29.49 18.26 5.16
N ALA A 5 -29.02 17.02 5.13
CA ALA A 5 -28.63 16.28 6.33
C ALA A 5 -27.48 16.98 7.08
N LEU A 6 -26.51 17.54 6.34
CA LEU A 6 -25.36 18.25 6.90
C LEU A 6 -25.74 19.57 7.62
N ARG A 7 -26.96 20.10 7.47
CA ARG A 7 -27.40 21.31 8.19
C ARG A 7 -27.58 21.11 9.70
N PHE A 8 -27.80 19.86 10.11
CA PHE A 8 -28.05 19.48 11.52
C PHE A 8 -26.82 18.95 12.23
N VAL A 9 -25.65 18.97 11.58
CA VAL A 9 -24.39 18.43 12.08
C VAL A 9 -23.46 19.57 12.51
N ASP A 10 -22.64 19.30 13.54
CA ASP A 10 -21.59 20.22 14.02
C ASP A 10 -20.71 20.75 12.89
N SER A 11 -20.25 22.01 13.02
CA SER A 11 -19.48 22.70 11.97
C SER A 11 -18.19 21.97 11.60
N ASN A 12 -17.49 21.37 12.57
CA ASN A 12 -16.26 20.63 12.34
C ASN A 12 -16.52 19.31 11.63
N LEU A 13 -17.58 18.59 12.05
CA LEU A 13 -17.99 17.35 11.40
C LEU A 13 -18.49 17.60 9.97
N ARG A 14 -19.18 18.73 9.75
CA ARG A 14 -19.63 19.18 8.43
C ARG A 14 -18.46 19.49 7.50
N TYR A 15 -17.42 20.16 8.01
CA TYR A 15 -16.21 20.44 7.25
C TYR A 15 -15.49 19.13 6.85
N SER A 16 -15.29 18.22 7.83
CA SER A 16 -14.67 16.92 7.59
C SER A 16 -15.44 16.07 6.58
N ALA A 17 -16.78 16.03 6.69
CA ALA A 17 -17.63 15.31 5.74
C ALA A 17 -17.56 15.89 4.31
N LYS A 18 -17.46 17.23 4.17
CA LYS A 18 -17.28 17.85 2.85
C LYS A 18 -15.94 17.51 2.24
N VAL A 19 -14.86 17.56 3.03
CA VAL A 19 -13.51 17.19 2.58
C VAL A 19 -13.47 15.73 2.14
N MET A 20 -14.01 14.82 2.96
CA MET A 20 -14.11 13.39 2.60
C MET A 20 -14.91 13.17 1.32
N LEU A 21 -16.06 13.84 1.16
CA LEU A 21 -16.87 13.73 -0.05
C LEU A 21 -16.13 14.25 -1.28
N SER A 22 -15.45 15.39 -1.16
CA SER A 22 -14.66 15.94 -2.27
C SER A 22 -13.55 15.00 -2.68
N GLN A 23 -12.80 14.43 -1.71
CA GLN A 23 -11.76 13.44 -1.97
C GLN A 23 -12.34 12.16 -2.60
N PHE A 24 -13.48 11.70 -2.13
CA PHE A 24 -14.15 10.53 -2.71
C PHE A 24 -14.58 10.76 -4.17
N ILE A 25 -15.15 11.94 -4.48
CA ILE A 25 -15.55 12.31 -5.85
C ILE A 25 -14.30 12.41 -6.75
N GLU A 26 -13.22 13.01 -6.26
CA GLU A 26 -11.95 13.13 -6.99
C GLU A 26 -11.36 11.75 -7.29
N THR A 27 -11.32 10.86 -6.29
CA THR A 27 -10.87 9.47 -6.46
C THR A 27 -11.71 8.72 -7.50
N ILE A 28 -13.04 8.84 -7.46
CA ILE A 28 -13.91 8.23 -8.49
C ILE A 28 -13.59 8.76 -9.88
N HIS A 29 -13.39 10.07 -10.02
CA HIS A 29 -13.04 10.65 -11.32
C HIS A 29 -11.68 10.18 -11.81
N GLU A 30 -10.70 10.00 -10.93
CA GLU A 30 -9.40 9.42 -11.27
C GLU A 30 -9.53 7.96 -11.71
N GLU A 31 -10.34 7.15 -11.00
CA GLU A 31 -10.61 5.75 -11.33
C GLU A 31 -11.41 5.56 -12.62
N MET A 32 -12.23 6.54 -13.00
CA MET A 32 -12.98 6.52 -14.27
C MET A 32 -12.14 6.92 -15.49
N ASP A 33 -10.89 7.30 -15.33
CA ASP A 33 -10.01 7.70 -16.42
C ASP A 33 -9.04 6.58 -16.79
N TYR A 34 -9.44 5.73 -17.72
CA TYR A 34 -8.64 4.60 -18.20
C TYR A 34 -7.33 5.00 -18.90
N THR A 35 -7.10 6.28 -19.20
CA THR A 35 -5.80 6.73 -19.72
C THR A 35 -4.71 6.59 -18.64
N ASN A 36 -5.06 6.75 -17.36
CA ASN A 36 -4.15 6.54 -16.25
C ASN A 36 -3.81 5.05 -16.10
N GLU A 37 -4.80 4.17 -16.18
CA GLU A 37 -4.58 2.72 -16.10
C GLU A 37 -3.73 2.22 -17.26
N SER A 38 -4.00 2.67 -18.49
CA SER A 38 -3.17 2.38 -19.67
C SER A 38 -1.71 2.77 -19.47
N LYS A 39 -1.47 3.97 -18.91
CA LYS A 39 -0.11 4.45 -18.61
C LYS A 39 0.58 3.61 -17.56
N ASN A 40 -0.11 3.30 -16.46
CA ASN A 40 0.40 2.48 -15.38
C ASN A 40 0.77 1.08 -15.85
N LEU A 41 -0.13 0.45 -16.62
CA LEU A 41 0.08 -0.87 -17.22
C LEU A 41 1.35 -0.90 -18.06
N LYS A 42 1.53 0.07 -18.97
CA LYS A 42 2.71 0.16 -19.85
C LYS A 42 3.99 0.35 -19.05
N GLU A 43 3.95 1.17 -18.01
CA GLU A 43 5.11 1.43 -17.15
C GLU A 43 5.51 0.16 -16.38
N ILE A 44 4.56 -0.53 -15.73
CA ILE A 44 4.84 -1.78 -15.01
C ILE A 44 5.27 -2.88 -15.99
N LYS A 45 4.64 -2.98 -17.17
CA LYS A 45 5.06 -3.93 -18.21
C LYS A 45 6.51 -3.72 -18.61
N ASN A 46 6.92 -2.48 -18.83
CA ASN A 46 8.29 -2.16 -19.18
C ASN A 46 9.27 -2.50 -18.03
N ASP A 47 8.91 -2.16 -16.79
CA ASP A 47 9.72 -2.46 -15.61
C ASP A 47 9.87 -3.97 -15.37
N MET A 48 8.87 -4.76 -15.75
CA MET A 48 8.86 -6.22 -15.58
C MET A 48 9.28 -6.99 -16.84
N ALA A 49 9.75 -6.33 -17.90
CA ALA A 49 10.06 -6.95 -19.19
C ALA A 49 11.10 -8.08 -19.13
N GLU A 50 12.03 -8.01 -18.19
CA GLU A 50 13.05 -9.05 -17.98
C GLU A 50 12.57 -10.20 -17.08
N ASN A 51 11.39 -10.09 -16.46
CA ASN A 51 10.86 -11.13 -15.59
C ASN A 51 10.03 -12.14 -16.40
N ASN A 52 10.57 -13.32 -16.61
CA ASN A 52 9.93 -14.37 -17.40
C ASN A 52 8.79 -15.12 -16.69
N LYS A 53 8.53 -14.81 -15.41
CA LYS A 53 7.46 -15.43 -14.59
C LYS A 53 6.15 -14.65 -14.65
N VAL A 54 6.13 -13.46 -15.26
CA VAL A 54 4.94 -12.62 -15.32
C VAL A 54 4.67 -12.13 -16.74
N ILE A 55 3.40 -12.11 -17.11
CA ILE A 55 2.91 -11.57 -18.37
C ILE A 55 1.95 -10.44 -18.07
N ILE A 56 2.13 -9.33 -18.76
CA ILE A 56 1.26 -8.16 -18.66
C ILE A 56 0.73 -7.89 -20.07
N PRO A 57 -0.59 -7.71 -20.26
CA PRO A 57 -1.19 -7.54 -21.56
C PRO A 57 -0.67 -6.30 -22.31
N ASN A 58 -0.74 -6.30 -23.62
CA ASN A 58 -0.54 -5.11 -24.44
C ASN A 58 -1.78 -4.23 -24.40
N VAL A 59 -1.59 -2.91 -24.49
CA VAL A 59 -2.69 -1.96 -24.70
C VAL A 59 -2.76 -1.60 -26.18
N PHE A 60 -3.98 -1.57 -26.71
CA PHE A 60 -4.27 -1.10 -28.07
C PHE A 60 -4.73 0.36 -28.00
N ASP A 61 -3.79 1.29 -28.16
CA ASP A 61 -4.04 2.73 -27.99
C ASP A 61 -5.09 3.26 -28.98
N ASP A 62 -5.06 2.81 -30.23
CA ASP A 62 -6.01 3.22 -31.26
C ASP A 62 -7.47 2.84 -30.93
N PHE A 63 -7.66 1.88 -30.02
CA PHE A 63 -8.96 1.40 -29.56
C PHE A 63 -9.23 1.77 -28.09
N SER A 64 -8.40 2.60 -27.50
CA SER A 64 -8.50 3.03 -26.11
C SER A 64 -8.78 4.52 -26.01
N SER A 65 -9.47 4.92 -24.94
CA SER A 65 -9.80 6.31 -24.65
C SER A 65 -9.94 6.53 -23.15
N LYS A 66 -10.32 7.73 -22.75
CA LYS A 66 -10.61 8.02 -21.33
C LYS A 66 -11.65 7.06 -20.72
N ASN A 67 -12.63 6.61 -21.51
CA ASN A 67 -13.75 5.81 -21.01
C ASN A 67 -13.67 4.32 -21.41
N VAL A 68 -12.66 3.92 -22.17
CA VAL A 68 -12.50 2.55 -22.68
C VAL A 68 -11.02 2.20 -22.69
N LEU A 69 -10.67 1.08 -22.05
CA LEU A 69 -9.35 0.47 -22.16
C LEU A 69 -9.45 -0.83 -22.95
N THR A 70 -8.78 -0.87 -24.09
CA THR A 70 -8.68 -2.07 -24.92
C THR A 70 -7.30 -2.69 -24.77
N MET A 71 -7.28 -3.93 -24.31
CA MET A 71 -6.02 -4.66 -24.07
C MET A 71 -6.04 -6.05 -24.68
N GLU A 72 -4.86 -6.63 -24.79
CA GLU A 72 -4.64 -8.00 -25.24
C GLU A 72 -5.39 -8.98 -24.33
N TYR A 73 -6.10 -9.93 -24.94
CA TYR A 73 -6.68 -11.03 -24.20
C TYR A 73 -5.63 -12.13 -23.97
N LEU A 74 -5.34 -12.40 -22.71
CA LEU A 74 -4.42 -13.45 -22.31
C LEU A 74 -5.24 -14.59 -21.67
N PRO A 75 -5.29 -15.77 -22.29
CA PRO A 75 -5.98 -16.91 -21.68
C PRO A 75 -5.23 -17.37 -20.43
N GLY A 76 -5.96 -17.60 -19.35
CA GLY A 76 -5.37 -18.06 -18.10
C GLY A 76 -6.43 -18.54 -17.10
N ILE A 77 -6.00 -19.31 -16.12
CA ILE A 77 -6.79 -19.81 -15.02
C ILE A 77 -6.70 -18.82 -13.87
N LYS A 78 -7.81 -18.38 -13.30
CA LYS A 78 -7.79 -17.55 -12.11
C LYS A 78 -7.12 -18.28 -10.95
N VAL A 79 -6.24 -17.61 -10.23
CA VAL A 79 -5.53 -18.21 -9.06
C VAL A 79 -6.48 -18.65 -7.94
N THR A 80 -7.72 -18.20 -7.96
CA THR A 80 -8.78 -18.63 -7.02
C THR A 80 -9.49 -19.91 -7.44
N ASN A 81 -9.29 -20.40 -8.66
CA ASN A 81 -9.91 -21.63 -9.16
C ASN A 81 -8.98 -22.81 -8.93
N VAL A 82 -8.97 -23.30 -7.68
CA VAL A 82 -8.08 -24.37 -7.22
C VAL A 82 -8.25 -25.65 -8.04
N ASP A 83 -9.48 -26.03 -8.35
CA ASP A 83 -9.78 -27.27 -9.10
C ASP A 83 -9.14 -27.24 -10.50
N ALA A 84 -9.29 -26.12 -11.21
CA ALA A 84 -8.68 -25.93 -12.53
C ALA A 84 -7.13 -25.87 -12.49
N LEU A 85 -6.56 -25.33 -11.42
CA LEU A 85 -5.10 -25.36 -11.22
C LEU A 85 -4.60 -26.80 -11.03
N ASP A 86 -5.30 -27.59 -10.21
CA ASP A 86 -4.95 -28.99 -9.93
C ASP A 86 -5.14 -29.87 -11.19
N GLU A 87 -6.20 -29.66 -11.98
CA GLU A 87 -6.41 -30.34 -13.27
C GLU A 87 -5.26 -30.09 -14.27
N LYS A 88 -4.65 -28.91 -14.22
CA LYS A 88 -3.51 -28.53 -15.09
C LYS A 88 -2.16 -28.88 -14.48
N ASN A 89 -2.12 -29.51 -13.30
CA ASN A 89 -0.90 -29.83 -12.54
C ASN A 89 -0.04 -28.62 -12.26
N ILE A 90 -0.65 -27.44 -11.99
CA ILE A 90 0.08 -26.24 -11.62
C ILE A 90 0.50 -26.35 -10.16
N ASP A 91 1.80 -26.23 -9.90
CA ASP A 91 2.36 -26.24 -8.55
C ASP A 91 1.93 -24.97 -7.79
N ARG A 92 0.97 -25.12 -6.89
CA ARG A 92 0.40 -24.01 -6.14
C ARG A 92 1.37 -23.42 -5.11
N GLU A 93 2.26 -24.23 -4.55
CA GLU A 93 3.28 -23.75 -3.61
C GLU A 93 4.29 -22.86 -4.36
N GLN A 94 4.75 -23.33 -5.52
CA GLN A 94 5.61 -22.53 -6.38
C GLN A 94 4.92 -21.26 -6.87
N LEU A 95 3.62 -21.34 -7.20
CA LEU A 95 2.81 -20.19 -7.63
C LEU A 95 2.77 -19.11 -6.56
N VAL A 96 2.55 -19.48 -5.29
CA VAL A 96 2.58 -18.54 -4.15
C VAL A 96 3.95 -17.88 -4.02
N ILE A 97 5.02 -18.66 -4.13
CA ILE A 97 6.39 -18.13 -4.09
C ILE A 97 6.62 -17.12 -5.23
N ASP A 98 6.17 -17.44 -6.43
CA ASP A 98 6.34 -16.59 -7.60
C ASP A 98 5.54 -15.28 -7.49
N VAL A 99 4.31 -15.33 -6.98
CA VAL A 99 3.51 -14.14 -6.64
C VAL A 99 4.30 -13.22 -5.70
N HIS A 100 4.76 -13.77 -4.57
CA HIS A 100 5.56 -12.99 -3.60
C HIS A 100 6.81 -12.38 -4.23
N GLN A 101 7.58 -13.17 -5.00
CA GLN A 101 8.81 -12.69 -5.65
C GLN A 101 8.54 -11.55 -6.63
N ILE A 102 7.47 -11.65 -7.44
CA ILE A 102 7.11 -10.62 -8.42
C ILE A 102 6.74 -9.31 -7.70
N PHE A 103 5.86 -9.38 -6.71
CA PHE A 103 5.41 -8.19 -6.00
C PHE A 103 6.52 -7.57 -5.14
N PHE A 104 7.33 -8.38 -4.45
CA PHE A 104 8.51 -7.87 -3.74
C PHE A 104 9.55 -7.26 -4.69
N THR A 105 9.70 -7.81 -5.90
CA THR A 105 10.57 -7.22 -6.91
C THR A 105 10.07 -5.83 -7.31
N MET A 106 8.77 -5.66 -7.55
CA MET A 106 8.19 -4.34 -7.81
C MET A 106 8.46 -3.36 -6.67
N LEU A 107 8.23 -3.77 -5.41
CA LEU A 107 8.46 -2.91 -4.24
C LEU A 107 9.93 -2.51 -4.05
N LEU A 108 10.85 -3.45 -4.25
CA LEU A 108 12.23 -3.26 -3.88
C LEU A 108 13.11 -2.72 -5.01
N LYS A 109 12.70 -2.91 -6.27
CA LYS A 109 13.54 -2.54 -7.43
C LYS A 109 12.95 -1.42 -8.28
N HIS A 110 11.61 -1.36 -8.42
CA HIS A 110 10.95 -0.44 -9.36
C HIS A 110 10.38 0.81 -8.69
N SER A 111 10.19 1.89 -9.45
CA SER A 111 9.63 3.15 -8.95
C SER A 111 8.11 3.13 -8.87
N ILE A 112 7.48 2.22 -9.61
CA ILE A 112 6.05 1.96 -9.61
C ILE A 112 5.79 0.53 -9.15
N PHE A 113 4.71 0.31 -8.42
CA PHE A 113 4.28 -1.01 -8.00
C PHE A 113 2.76 -1.13 -8.05
N HIS A 114 2.28 -2.30 -8.36
CA HIS A 114 0.87 -2.65 -8.31
C HIS A 114 0.39 -2.64 -6.85
N ALA A 115 -0.59 -1.81 -6.52
CA ALA A 115 -1.00 -1.60 -5.13
C ALA A 115 -2.24 -2.41 -4.71
N ASP A 116 -2.82 -3.18 -5.61
CA ASP A 116 -3.97 -4.04 -5.34
C ASP A 116 -3.79 -5.49 -5.85
N PRO A 117 -2.93 -6.30 -5.18
CA PRO A 117 -2.67 -7.70 -5.56
C PRO A 117 -3.86 -8.62 -5.21
N HIS A 118 -5.08 -8.18 -5.52
CA HIS A 118 -6.26 -8.99 -5.26
C HIS A 118 -6.24 -10.24 -6.14
N PRO A 119 -6.50 -11.45 -5.60
CA PRO A 119 -6.46 -12.70 -6.37
C PRO A 119 -7.39 -12.71 -7.59
N GLY A 120 -8.46 -11.90 -7.59
CA GLY A 120 -9.36 -11.73 -8.74
C GLY A 120 -8.70 -11.08 -9.97
N ASN A 121 -7.59 -10.36 -9.76
CA ASN A 121 -6.82 -9.66 -10.80
C ASN A 121 -5.58 -10.45 -11.25
N ILE A 122 -5.44 -11.69 -10.76
CA ILE A 122 -4.29 -12.55 -11.06
C ILE A 122 -4.80 -13.85 -11.69
N SER A 123 -4.23 -14.21 -12.82
CA SER A 123 -4.41 -15.51 -13.46
C SER A 123 -3.05 -16.16 -13.72
N VAL A 124 -3.07 -17.42 -14.11
CA VAL A 124 -1.87 -18.17 -14.46
C VAL A 124 -2.07 -18.87 -15.79
N THR A 125 -1.04 -18.87 -16.62
CA THR A 125 -1.03 -19.62 -17.89
C THR A 125 -0.85 -21.11 -17.66
N ASP A 126 -1.12 -21.94 -18.69
CA ASP A 126 -0.91 -23.39 -18.61
C ASP A 126 0.57 -23.76 -18.33
N ASP A 127 1.52 -22.88 -18.64
CA ASP A 127 2.96 -23.05 -18.36
C ASP A 127 3.41 -22.40 -17.04
N GLY A 128 2.46 -22.00 -16.18
CA GLY A 128 2.74 -21.53 -14.82
C GLY A 128 3.14 -20.06 -14.68
N LYS A 129 3.08 -19.24 -15.75
CA LYS A 129 3.38 -17.82 -15.66
C LYS A 129 2.18 -17.04 -15.14
N LEU A 130 2.44 -16.07 -14.28
CA LEU A 130 1.41 -15.18 -13.77
C LEU A 130 0.96 -14.16 -14.82
N ILE A 131 -0.32 -13.91 -14.88
CA ILE A 131 -0.91 -12.83 -15.67
C ILE A 131 -1.49 -11.82 -14.70
N LEU A 132 -1.08 -10.57 -14.80
CA LEU A 132 -1.62 -9.48 -14.01
C LEU A 132 -2.56 -8.64 -14.87
N TYR A 133 -3.74 -8.37 -14.31
CA TYR A 133 -4.75 -7.47 -14.87
C TYR A 133 -4.98 -6.31 -13.91
N ASP A 134 -5.76 -5.31 -14.30
CA ASP A 134 -6.18 -4.18 -13.47
C ASP A 134 -4.99 -3.39 -12.88
N PHE A 135 -4.63 -2.31 -13.57
CA PHE A 135 -3.56 -1.41 -13.15
C PHE A 135 -4.10 -0.03 -12.74
N GLY A 136 -5.40 0.02 -12.36
CA GLY A 136 -6.05 1.23 -11.87
C GLY A 136 -5.42 1.73 -10.58
N MET A 137 -5.01 0.82 -9.70
CA MET A 137 -4.38 1.19 -8.43
C MET A 137 -2.90 0.85 -8.42
N VAL A 138 -2.06 1.89 -8.50
CA VAL A 138 -0.60 1.77 -8.39
C VAL A 138 -0.04 2.72 -7.34
N GLY A 139 1.03 2.30 -6.70
CA GLY A 139 1.84 3.15 -5.82
C GLY A 139 3.14 3.56 -6.51
N ARG A 140 3.67 4.70 -6.11
CA ARG A 140 4.96 5.22 -6.60
C ARG A 140 5.88 5.51 -5.44
N ILE A 141 7.10 5.01 -5.52
CA ILE A 141 8.10 5.15 -4.47
C ILE A 141 9.45 5.49 -5.08
N ASN A 142 10.04 6.58 -4.62
CA ASN A 142 11.40 6.94 -5.03
C ASN A 142 12.45 6.19 -4.18
N ASN A 143 13.69 6.17 -4.66
CA ASN A 143 14.79 5.48 -3.99
C ASN A 143 15.03 5.97 -2.56
N LYS A 144 14.87 7.28 -2.29
CA LYS A 144 15.04 7.84 -0.95
C LYS A 144 14.01 7.26 0.02
N THR A 145 12.74 7.25 -0.38
CA THR A 145 11.65 6.67 0.43
C THR A 145 11.88 5.17 0.67
N ARG A 146 12.29 4.44 -0.37
CA ARG A 146 12.61 3.00 -0.26
C ARG A 146 13.74 2.74 0.74
N ILE A 147 14.84 3.50 0.66
CA ILE A 147 15.94 3.38 1.62
C ILE A 147 15.48 3.68 3.04
N ASN A 148 14.63 4.69 3.23
CA ASN A 148 14.11 5.02 4.56
C ASN A 148 13.15 3.96 5.09
N LEU A 149 12.37 3.28 4.23
CA LEU A 149 11.57 2.11 4.63
C LEU A 149 12.44 0.94 5.11
N ILE A 150 13.54 0.67 4.39
CA ILE A 150 14.51 -0.34 4.81
C ILE A 150 15.16 0.05 6.15
N ARG A 151 15.53 1.32 6.33
CA ARG A 151 16.05 1.83 7.60
C ARG A 151 15.06 1.69 8.74
N LEU A 152 13.78 1.98 8.49
CA LEU A 152 12.72 1.79 9.46
C LEU A 152 12.60 0.33 9.88
N TYR A 153 12.56 -0.59 8.90
CA TYR A 153 12.51 -2.02 9.15
C TYR A 153 13.72 -2.50 9.97
N LEU A 154 14.93 -2.14 9.58
CA LEU A 154 16.15 -2.51 10.32
C LEU A 154 16.16 -1.95 11.74
N ALA A 155 15.72 -0.69 11.93
CA ALA A 155 15.63 -0.08 13.24
C ALA A 155 14.63 -0.79 14.17
N LEU A 156 13.51 -1.30 13.61
CA LEU A 156 12.54 -2.12 14.34
C LEU A 156 13.12 -3.48 14.73
N VAL A 157 13.82 -4.16 13.80
CA VAL A 157 14.49 -5.44 14.06
C VAL A 157 15.59 -5.28 15.12
N GLU A 158 16.38 -4.20 15.05
CA GLU A 158 17.41 -3.85 16.02
C GLU A 158 16.83 -3.37 17.36
N LYS A 159 15.50 -3.20 17.48
CA LYS A 159 14.82 -2.69 18.67
C LYS A 159 15.39 -1.34 19.13
N ASN A 160 15.60 -0.42 18.19
CA ASN A 160 16.23 0.87 18.43
C ASN A 160 15.23 2.04 18.25
N PRO A 161 14.49 2.46 19.31
CA PRO A 161 13.46 3.49 19.22
C PRO A 161 13.96 4.83 18.61
N PRO A 162 15.14 5.36 18.98
CA PRO A 162 15.64 6.58 18.37
C PRO A 162 15.82 6.50 16.85
N ARG A 163 16.30 5.35 16.33
CA ARG A 163 16.44 5.12 14.88
C ARG A 163 15.10 4.94 14.20
N VAL A 164 14.13 4.29 14.87
CA VAL A 164 12.74 4.16 14.38
C VAL A 164 12.13 5.54 14.20
N VAL A 165 12.20 6.41 15.21
CA VAL A 165 11.64 7.78 15.12
C VAL A 165 12.33 8.59 14.01
N SER A 166 13.65 8.50 13.89
CA SER A 166 14.38 9.17 12.81
C SER A 166 13.93 8.73 11.42
N ALA A 167 13.75 7.41 11.22
CA ALA A 167 13.27 6.86 9.95
C ALA A 167 11.81 7.26 9.67
N MET A 168 10.94 7.30 10.69
CA MET A 168 9.56 7.79 10.56
C MET A 168 9.50 9.26 10.17
N ASP A 169 10.37 10.10 10.73
CA ASP A 169 10.45 11.52 10.38
C ASP A 169 10.93 11.72 8.94
N ASP A 170 11.96 11.00 8.51
CA ASP A 170 12.45 10.99 7.13
C ASP A 170 11.36 10.53 6.14
N LEU A 171 10.47 9.63 6.55
CA LEU A 171 9.31 9.16 5.78
C LEU A 171 8.12 10.11 5.83
N LYS A 172 8.21 11.22 6.58
CA LYS A 172 7.10 12.16 6.81
C LYS A 172 5.87 11.51 7.46
N MET A 173 6.13 10.55 8.34
CA MET A 173 5.11 9.84 9.12
C MET A 173 4.75 10.55 10.43
N LEU A 174 5.45 11.64 10.76
CA LEU A 174 5.24 12.41 11.98
C LEU A 174 4.79 13.84 11.64
N THR A 175 3.92 14.41 12.48
CA THR A 175 3.53 15.83 12.37
C THR A 175 4.71 16.73 12.72
N PRO A 176 4.79 17.98 12.21
CA PRO A 176 5.93 18.86 12.53
C PRO A 176 6.09 19.18 14.03
N GLU A 177 5.01 19.06 14.80
CA GLU A 177 4.95 19.41 16.23
C GLU A 177 5.02 18.19 17.15
N TYR A 178 5.58 17.07 16.69
CA TYR A 178 5.68 15.89 17.56
C TYR A 178 6.73 16.05 18.66
N ASN A 179 6.47 15.42 19.80
CA ASN A 179 7.47 15.31 20.86
C ASN A 179 8.29 14.03 20.70
N ARG A 180 9.56 14.17 20.30
CA ARG A 180 10.44 13.06 20.00
C ARG A 180 10.56 12.06 21.13
N SER A 181 10.78 12.55 22.37
CA SER A 181 10.96 11.68 23.55
C SER A 181 9.71 10.87 23.87
N VAL A 182 8.52 11.46 23.67
CA VAL A 182 7.24 10.75 23.85
C VAL A 182 7.09 9.62 22.84
N ILE A 183 7.41 9.90 21.55
CA ILE A 183 7.32 8.88 20.51
C ILE A 183 8.36 7.77 20.74
N GLU A 184 9.60 8.11 21.07
CA GLU A 184 10.64 7.13 21.36
C GLU A 184 10.25 6.21 22.53
N LYS A 185 9.70 6.77 23.62
CA LYS A 185 9.24 5.98 24.76
C LYS A 185 8.03 5.10 24.41
N GLY A 186 7.08 5.62 23.61
CA GLY A 186 5.95 4.84 23.12
C GLY A 186 6.37 3.65 22.26
N ILE A 187 7.35 3.84 21.37
CA ILE A 187 7.92 2.77 20.54
C ILE A 187 8.66 1.75 21.42
N GLU A 188 9.44 2.20 22.41
CA GLU A 188 10.13 1.31 23.36
C GLU A 188 9.14 0.40 24.07
N LEU A 189 8.06 0.97 24.66
CA LEU A 189 7.03 0.19 25.35
C LEU A 189 6.31 -0.78 24.40
N SER A 190 6.06 -0.36 23.16
CA SER A 190 5.45 -1.23 22.15
C SER A 190 6.35 -2.41 21.80
N ILE A 191 7.64 -2.18 21.59
CA ILE A 191 8.62 -3.24 21.31
C ILE A 191 8.72 -4.23 22.49
N ARG A 192 8.77 -3.73 23.72
CA ARG A 192 8.78 -4.58 24.93
C ARG A 192 7.52 -5.44 24.99
N SER A 193 6.36 -4.84 24.78
CA SER A 193 5.07 -5.55 24.79
C SER A 193 4.98 -6.68 23.76
N MET A 194 5.50 -6.45 22.55
CA MET A 194 5.54 -7.48 21.48
C MET A 194 6.41 -8.69 21.83
N HIS A 195 7.34 -8.55 22.80
CA HIS A 195 8.19 -9.62 23.27
C HIS A 195 7.72 -10.27 24.59
N GLY A 196 6.48 -9.94 25.01
CA GLY A 196 5.87 -10.52 26.21
C GLY A 196 6.22 -9.80 27.52
N ASP A 197 7.02 -8.76 27.48
CA ASP A 197 7.31 -7.89 28.61
C ASP A 197 6.22 -6.82 28.71
N LYS A 198 5.22 -7.05 29.57
CA LYS A 198 4.11 -6.10 29.75
C LYS A 198 4.63 -4.83 30.41
N PRO A 199 4.46 -3.65 29.76
CA PRO A 199 4.79 -2.37 30.38
C PRO A 199 4.01 -2.18 31.66
N ASP A 200 4.63 -1.55 32.67
CA ASP A 200 3.97 -1.16 33.89
C ASP A 200 2.85 -0.13 33.60
N GLU A 201 1.71 -0.28 34.26
CA GLU A 201 0.59 0.66 34.10
C GLU A 201 0.99 2.10 34.45
N MET A 202 1.87 2.30 35.42
CA MET A 202 2.40 3.62 35.80
C MET A 202 3.29 4.22 34.68
N GLU A 203 4.09 3.38 33.97
CA GLU A 203 4.89 3.85 32.82
C GLU A 203 3.98 4.31 31.67
N VAL A 204 2.93 3.53 31.38
CA VAL A 204 1.96 3.87 30.34
C VAL A 204 1.18 5.14 30.69
N GLN A 205 0.73 5.26 31.93
CA GLN A 205 0.00 6.45 32.40
C GLN A 205 0.87 7.70 32.37
N SER A 206 2.11 7.62 32.84
CA SER A 206 3.07 8.72 32.79
C SER A 206 3.36 9.17 31.36
N LEU A 207 3.49 8.23 30.42
CA LEU A 207 3.67 8.54 29.01
C LEU A 207 2.44 9.25 28.43
N MET A 208 1.23 8.79 28.75
CA MET A 208 -0.02 9.42 28.30
C MET A 208 -0.18 10.84 28.84
N GLU A 209 0.14 11.08 30.10
CA GLU A 209 0.11 12.41 30.70
C GLU A 209 1.10 13.35 30.01
N LEU A 210 2.33 12.88 29.74
CA LEU A 210 3.36 13.65 29.02
C LEU A 210 2.91 13.93 27.60
N ALA A 211 2.34 12.94 26.90
CA ALA A 211 1.79 13.09 25.56
C ALA A 211 0.70 14.17 25.52
N ASN A 212 -0.28 14.09 26.41
CA ASN A 212 -1.39 15.03 26.50
C ASN A 212 -0.91 16.46 26.83
N LYS A 213 0.17 16.59 27.65
CA LYS A 213 0.75 17.89 28.01
C LYS A 213 1.56 18.52 26.89
N THR A 214 2.21 17.71 26.05
CA THR A 214 3.21 18.19 25.07
C THR A 214 2.76 18.11 23.63
N MET A 215 1.70 17.37 23.33
CA MET A 215 1.18 17.21 21.96
C MET A 215 -0.30 17.55 21.94
N SER A 216 -0.67 18.53 21.11
CA SER A 216 -2.07 18.98 20.94
C SER A 216 -2.87 18.13 19.94
N LYS A 217 -2.20 17.32 19.15
CA LYS A 217 -2.78 16.50 18.08
C LYS A 217 -2.12 15.12 18.02
N PHE A 218 -2.81 14.17 17.42
CA PHE A 218 -2.26 12.86 17.12
C PHE A 218 -1.02 13.00 16.21
N PRO A 219 0.13 12.48 16.62
CA PRO A 219 1.41 12.82 15.98
C PRO A 219 1.72 12.06 14.69
N PHE A 220 0.92 11.05 14.34
CA PHE A 220 1.21 10.19 13.20
C PHE A 220 0.43 10.59 11.96
N ILE A 221 1.13 10.57 10.82
CA ILE A 221 0.59 10.78 9.48
C ILE A 221 0.95 9.56 8.64
N LEU A 222 0.02 9.11 7.81
CA LEU A 222 0.31 8.06 6.83
C LEU A 222 0.26 8.64 5.41
N PRO A 223 1.42 8.91 4.78
CA PRO A 223 1.47 9.38 3.39
C PRO A 223 0.78 8.39 2.42
N LYS A 224 0.03 8.89 1.42
CA LYS A 224 -0.76 8.06 0.47
C LYS A 224 0.06 6.91 -0.13
N ASN A 225 1.24 7.19 -0.66
CA ASN A 225 2.09 6.16 -1.28
C ASN A 225 2.59 5.11 -0.28
N LEU A 226 2.81 5.51 0.97
CA LEU A 226 3.20 4.59 2.03
C LEU A 226 2.01 3.73 2.48
N ALA A 227 0.80 4.29 2.53
CA ALA A 227 -0.43 3.53 2.77
C ALA A 227 -0.62 2.43 1.72
N LEU A 228 -0.43 2.76 0.44
CA LEU A 228 -0.50 1.79 -0.66
C LEU A 228 0.59 0.72 -0.56
N TYR A 229 1.80 1.11 -0.18
CA TYR A 229 2.91 0.18 0.04
C TYR A 229 2.59 -0.82 1.16
N LEU A 230 2.12 -0.33 2.31
CA LEU A 230 1.74 -1.16 3.45
C LEU A 230 0.53 -2.05 3.13
N ARG A 231 -0.46 -1.53 2.40
CA ARG A 231 -1.61 -2.32 1.93
C ARG A 231 -1.14 -3.49 1.09
N MET A 232 -0.31 -3.24 0.08
CA MET A 232 0.22 -4.31 -0.76
C MET A 232 1.01 -5.34 0.06
N ALA A 233 1.93 -4.87 0.92
CA ALA A 233 2.74 -5.75 1.77
C ALA A 233 1.93 -6.57 2.78
N SER A 234 0.70 -6.16 3.10
CA SER A 234 -0.20 -6.89 4.02
C SER A 234 -1.10 -7.91 3.34
N ILE A 235 -1.25 -7.83 2.00
CA ILE A 235 -2.09 -8.76 1.22
C ILE A 235 -1.26 -9.94 0.71
N ILE A 236 0.03 -9.71 0.46
CA ILE A 236 1.00 -10.72 0.03
C ILE A 236 1.51 -11.52 1.22
#